data_1f7d2e65f1686894ff19b9c797306c9e
#
_entry.id   1f7d2e65f1686894ff19b9c797306c9e
#
_cell.length_a   1.000
_cell.length_b   1.000
_cell.length_c   1.000
_cell.angle_alpha   90.00
_cell.angle_beta   90.00
_cell.angle_gamma   90.00
#
_symmetry.space_group_name_H-M   'P 1'
#
loop_
_entity.id
_entity.type
_entity.pdbx_description
1 polymer ?
#
loop_
_entity_poly.entity_id
_entity_poly.type
_entity_poly.pdbx_seq_one_letter_code
_entity_poly.pdbx_strand_id
1 'polypeptide(L)'
;MSAFAHGTTGRARGVGVFFKKDANIEICQEELYQFIKFKTEDITIFCLYVSKGCDFGKLVQSLWNYEFNNKNENTYLIGDLNFDAPGNNYLSHFLSRSEFKQMVSRATHLDGHILDHIYVQEARSNLIEIKHHHVYYSDHDGILVSVKKEDIL
;
A
#
# COMPACT_ATOMS: atom_id res chain seq x y z
N MET A 1 -14.13 -8.40 10.71
CA MET A 1 -13.37 -9.40 9.90
C MET A 1 -11.92 -8.97 9.81
N SER A 2 -11.00 -9.89 9.63
CA SER A 2 -9.56 -9.60 9.56
C SER A 2 -8.83 -10.57 8.66
N ALA A 3 -7.71 -10.13 8.10
CA ALA A 3 -6.79 -10.94 7.33
C ALA A 3 -5.34 -10.55 7.69
N PHE A 4 -4.42 -11.51 7.67
CA PHE A 4 -3.03 -11.31 8.01
C PHE A 4 -2.11 -12.02 7.02
N ALA A 5 -1.04 -11.33 6.62
CA ALA A 5 0.08 -11.90 5.90
C ALA A 5 1.35 -11.67 6.72
N HIS A 6 2.17 -12.69 6.89
CA HIS A 6 3.38 -12.63 7.71
C HIS A 6 4.58 -13.25 6.99
N GLY A 7 5.77 -12.87 7.43
CA GLY A 7 7.02 -13.42 6.91
C GLY A 7 7.22 -14.90 7.29
N THR A 8 7.99 -15.61 6.49
CA THR A 8 8.22 -17.05 6.60
C THR A 8 9.28 -17.44 7.63
N THR A 9 10.06 -16.50 8.15
CA THR A 9 11.28 -16.76 8.95
C THR A 9 11.14 -16.53 10.46
N GLY A 10 9.93 -16.54 11.03
CA GLY A 10 9.68 -16.43 12.48
C GLY A 10 10.01 -15.07 13.11
N ARG A 11 10.44 -14.06 12.34
CA ARG A 11 10.53 -12.68 12.80
C ARG A 11 9.16 -12.01 12.70
N ALA A 12 8.85 -11.13 13.66
CA ALA A 12 7.61 -10.35 13.66
C ALA A 12 7.60 -9.35 12.48
N ARG A 13 7.15 -9.80 11.32
CA ARG A 13 7.03 -9.02 10.10
C ARG A 13 5.71 -9.35 9.42
N GLY A 14 5.09 -8.37 8.84
CA GLY A 14 3.87 -8.62 8.08
C GLY A 14 2.92 -7.45 8.04
N VAL A 15 1.76 -7.72 7.49
CA VAL A 15 0.66 -6.78 7.35
C VAL A 15 -0.65 -7.43 7.78
N GLY A 16 -1.50 -6.66 8.43
CA GLY A 16 -2.84 -7.08 8.82
C GLY A 16 -3.88 -6.09 8.34
N VAL A 17 -5.06 -6.58 8.01
CA VAL A 17 -6.20 -5.77 7.58
C VAL A 17 -7.42 -6.12 8.41
N PHE A 18 -8.05 -5.10 9.00
CA PHE A 18 -9.35 -5.19 9.66
C PHE A 18 -10.38 -4.48 8.80
N PHE A 19 -11.50 -5.12 8.55
CA PHE A 19 -12.52 -4.60 7.63
C PHE A 19 -13.95 -4.92 8.09
N LYS A 20 -14.89 -4.08 7.67
CA LYS A 20 -16.31 -4.18 8.06
C LYS A 20 -17.21 -4.70 6.94
N LYS A 21 -16.80 -4.57 5.69
CA LYS A 21 -17.57 -5.03 4.53
C LYS A 21 -17.05 -6.36 4.03
N ASP A 22 -17.91 -7.16 3.44
CA ASP A 22 -17.49 -8.34 2.70
C ASP A 22 -16.54 -7.96 1.58
N ALA A 23 -15.46 -8.72 1.47
CA ALA A 23 -14.43 -8.51 0.48
C ALA A 23 -13.81 -9.83 0.05
N ASN A 24 -13.31 -9.88 -1.17
CA ASN A 24 -12.45 -10.95 -1.61
C ASN A 24 -11.02 -10.67 -1.14
N ILE A 25 -10.41 -11.63 -0.45
CA ILE A 25 -9.08 -11.52 0.14
C ILE A 25 -8.14 -12.50 -0.53
N GLU A 26 -7.02 -12.00 -1.03
CA GLU A 26 -5.90 -12.81 -1.50
C GLU A 26 -4.65 -12.39 -0.73
N ILE A 27 -3.83 -13.37 -0.35
CA ILE A 27 -2.65 -13.17 0.50
C ILE A 27 -1.40 -13.63 -0.22
N CYS A 28 -0.37 -12.78 -0.25
CA CYS A 28 0.98 -13.10 -0.70
C CYS A 28 1.94 -13.07 0.49
N GLN A 29 2.65 -14.15 0.74
CA GLN A 29 3.60 -14.27 1.85
C GLN A 29 4.96 -14.71 1.32
N GLU A 30 5.83 -13.73 1.14
CA GLU A 30 7.24 -13.93 0.80
C GLU A 30 8.13 -13.52 1.99
N GLU A 31 9.40 -13.89 1.98
CA GLU A 31 10.28 -13.61 3.10
C GLU A 31 10.50 -12.12 3.35
N LEU A 32 10.72 -11.33 2.29
CA LEU A 32 11.09 -9.92 2.37
C LEU A 32 9.96 -8.97 1.98
N TYR A 33 8.82 -9.47 1.62
CA TYR A 33 7.61 -8.69 1.42
C TYR A 33 6.36 -9.54 1.63
N GLN A 34 5.31 -8.91 2.10
CA GLN A 34 3.99 -9.54 2.26
C GLN A 34 2.93 -8.54 1.84
N PHE A 35 1.87 -9.01 1.23
CA PHE A 35 0.73 -8.15 0.96
C PHE A 35 -0.60 -8.89 1.03
N ILE A 36 -1.64 -8.12 1.27
CA ILE A 36 -3.03 -8.55 1.24
C ILE A 36 -3.72 -7.75 0.15
N LYS A 37 -4.29 -8.44 -0.82
CA LYS A 37 -5.19 -7.86 -1.80
C LYS A 37 -6.61 -7.94 -1.25
N PHE A 38 -7.18 -6.78 -1.00
CA PHE A 38 -8.54 -6.59 -0.50
C PHE A 38 -9.39 -6.02 -1.62
N LYS A 39 -10.42 -6.75 -2.05
CA LYS A 39 -11.26 -6.34 -3.17
C LYS A 39 -12.73 -6.34 -2.79
N THR A 40 -13.38 -5.20 -3.00
CA THR A 40 -14.83 -5.03 -2.95
C THR A 40 -15.38 -4.77 -4.37
N GLU A 41 -16.68 -4.51 -4.50
CA GLU A 41 -17.27 -4.09 -5.78
C GLU A 41 -16.70 -2.75 -6.27
N ASP A 42 -16.32 -1.85 -5.35
CA ASP A 42 -15.95 -0.47 -5.66
C ASP A 42 -14.45 -0.22 -5.73
N ILE A 43 -13.67 -0.96 -4.95
CA ILE A 43 -12.23 -0.70 -4.77
C ILE A 43 -11.41 -1.99 -4.65
N THR A 44 -10.15 -1.89 -5.05
CA THR A 44 -9.11 -2.89 -4.80
C THR A 44 -7.96 -2.24 -4.05
N ILE A 45 -7.58 -2.78 -2.91
CA ILE A 45 -6.48 -2.27 -2.08
C ILE A 45 -5.43 -3.36 -1.92
N PHE A 46 -4.18 -3.03 -2.24
CA PHE A 46 -3.01 -3.82 -1.88
C PHE A 46 -2.38 -3.22 -0.62
N CYS A 47 -2.49 -3.92 0.49
CA CYS A 47 -1.84 -3.57 1.75
C CYS A 47 -0.50 -4.27 1.82
N LEU A 48 0.59 -3.53 1.74
CA LEU A 48 1.94 -4.05 1.51
C LEU A 48 2.87 -3.72 2.68
N TYR A 49 3.65 -4.70 3.09
CA TYR A 49 4.83 -4.51 3.93
C TYR A 49 6.07 -4.99 3.18
N VAL A 50 7.12 -4.18 3.18
CA VAL A 50 8.41 -4.50 2.55
C VAL A 50 9.52 -4.44 3.58
N SER A 51 10.32 -5.49 3.67
CA SER A 51 11.53 -5.51 4.50
C SER A 51 12.71 -4.89 3.76
N LYS A 52 13.66 -4.36 4.50
CA LYS A 52 14.94 -3.92 3.94
C LYS A 52 15.64 -5.07 3.20
N GLY A 53 16.22 -4.78 2.05
CA GLY A 53 16.87 -5.78 1.20
C GLY A 53 15.93 -6.53 0.26
N CYS A 54 14.67 -6.11 0.15
CA CYS A 54 13.70 -6.69 -0.79
C CYS A 54 14.19 -6.61 -2.24
N ASP A 55 14.00 -7.70 -2.98
CA ASP A 55 14.10 -7.70 -4.44
C ASP A 55 12.80 -7.10 -5.02
N PHE A 56 12.86 -5.83 -5.43
CA PHE A 56 11.70 -5.13 -5.97
C PHE A 56 11.22 -5.68 -7.31
N GLY A 57 12.09 -6.33 -8.08
CA GLY A 57 11.70 -7.01 -9.32
C GLY A 57 10.76 -8.19 -9.04
N LYS A 58 11.07 -8.99 -8.02
CA LYS A 58 10.21 -10.08 -7.56
C LYS A 58 8.88 -9.56 -7.00
N LEU A 59 8.93 -8.48 -6.22
CA LEU A 59 7.72 -7.84 -5.69
C LEU A 59 6.79 -7.38 -6.81
N VAL A 60 7.32 -6.67 -7.81
CA VAL A 60 6.54 -6.22 -8.97
C VAL A 60 5.95 -7.40 -9.73
N GLN A 61 6.70 -8.48 -9.92
CA GLN A 61 6.19 -9.69 -10.55
C GLN A 61 5.02 -10.30 -9.75
N SER A 62 5.12 -10.34 -8.42
CA SER A 62 4.03 -10.81 -7.57
C SER A 62 2.80 -9.90 -7.66
N LEU A 63 2.97 -8.59 -7.62
CA LEU A 63 1.87 -7.64 -7.79
C LEU A 63 1.17 -7.84 -9.15
N TRP A 64 1.94 -8.04 -10.20
CA TRP A 64 1.41 -8.33 -11.53
C TRP A 64 0.62 -9.64 -11.57
N ASN A 65 1.11 -10.69 -10.93
CA ASN A 65 0.43 -12.00 -10.86
C ASN A 65 -0.91 -11.91 -10.11
N TYR A 66 -1.05 -10.94 -9.19
CA TYR A 66 -2.30 -10.64 -8.47
C TYR A 66 -3.14 -9.55 -9.16
N GLU A 67 -2.87 -9.28 -10.43
CA GLU A 67 -3.64 -8.34 -11.27
C GLU A 67 -3.62 -6.89 -10.76
N PHE A 68 -2.51 -6.44 -10.16
CA PHE A 68 -2.36 -5.07 -9.68
C PHE A 68 -2.64 -4.03 -10.77
N ASN A 69 -2.25 -4.29 -12.01
CA ASN A 69 -2.38 -3.36 -13.13
C ASN A 69 -3.68 -3.55 -13.94
N ASN A 70 -4.75 -4.01 -13.31
CA ASN A 70 -6.06 -4.07 -13.95
C ASN A 70 -6.65 -2.66 -14.08
N LYS A 71 -6.66 -2.12 -15.30
CA LYS A 71 -7.13 -0.77 -15.60
C LYS A 71 -8.63 -0.53 -15.33
N ASN A 72 -9.41 -1.58 -15.22
CA ASN A 72 -10.84 -1.51 -14.94
C ASN A 72 -11.15 -1.41 -13.45
N GLU A 73 -10.16 -1.53 -12.59
CA GLU A 73 -10.32 -1.47 -11.14
C GLU A 73 -9.83 -0.14 -10.57
N ASN A 74 -10.52 0.33 -9.53
CA ASN A 74 -10.08 1.45 -8.71
C ASN A 74 -9.08 0.93 -7.68
N THR A 75 -7.79 0.99 -7.99
CA THR A 75 -6.72 0.31 -7.26
C THR A 75 -5.90 1.28 -6.43
N TYR A 76 -5.60 0.87 -5.20
CA TYR A 76 -4.73 1.55 -4.24
C TYR A 76 -3.61 0.61 -3.81
N LEU A 77 -2.41 1.14 -3.61
CA LEU A 77 -1.33 0.43 -2.92
C LEU A 77 -0.92 1.25 -1.71
N ILE A 78 -1.03 0.64 -0.53
CA ILE A 78 -0.73 1.31 0.74
C ILE A 78 0.16 0.42 1.62
N GLY A 79 1.02 1.03 2.40
CA GLY A 79 1.78 0.32 3.42
C GLY A 79 3.17 0.87 3.69
N ASP A 80 3.87 0.18 4.59
CA ASP A 80 5.26 0.44 4.94
C ASP A 80 6.19 -0.20 3.91
N LEU A 81 6.82 0.61 3.09
CA LEU A 81 7.71 0.17 2.02
C LEU A 81 9.20 0.21 2.41
N ASN A 82 9.51 0.70 3.62
CA ASN A 82 10.87 0.78 4.15
C ASN A 82 11.90 1.47 3.23
N PHE A 83 11.45 2.38 2.37
CA PHE A 83 12.31 3.32 1.66
C PHE A 83 11.66 4.71 1.62
N ASP A 84 12.49 5.73 1.63
CA ASP A 84 12.02 7.13 1.62
C ASP A 84 11.40 7.50 0.27
N ALA A 85 10.19 8.08 0.30
CA ALA A 85 9.55 8.56 -0.92
C ALA A 85 10.30 9.79 -1.48
N PRO A 86 10.35 9.98 -2.81
CA PRO A 86 9.64 9.21 -3.85
C PRO A 86 10.28 7.88 -4.24
N GLY A 87 11.49 7.58 -3.76
CA GLY A 87 12.23 6.37 -4.07
C GLY A 87 12.89 6.38 -5.46
N ASN A 88 13.91 5.53 -5.59
CA ASN A 88 14.58 5.28 -6.86
C ASN A 88 14.90 3.79 -6.98
N ASN A 89 13.85 2.98 -7.13
CA ASN A 89 13.94 1.54 -7.23
C ASN A 89 12.95 1.02 -8.28
N TYR A 90 12.98 -0.28 -8.54
CA TYR A 90 12.15 -0.89 -9.58
C TYR A 90 10.65 -0.71 -9.29
N LEU A 91 10.21 -0.79 -8.02
CA LEU A 91 8.82 -0.58 -7.64
C LEU A 91 8.37 0.86 -7.91
N SER A 92 9.16 1.86 -7.47
CA SER A 92 8.80 3.27 -7.67
C SER A 92 8.72 3.65 -9.16
N HIS A 93 9.62 3.11 -9.97
CA HIS A 93 9.57 3.29 -11.43
C HIS A 93 8.38 2.58 -12.08
N PHE A 94 8.08 1.36 -11.65
CA PHE A 94 6.90 0.62 -12.12
C PHE A 94 5.60 1.38 -11.83
N LEU A 95 5.44 1.87 -10.60
CA LEU A 95 4.25 2.62 -10.19
C LEU A 95 4.11 3.93 -10.97
N SER A 96 5.19 4.66 -11.17
CA SER A 96 5.19 5.89 -11.96
C SER A 96 4.80 5.63 -13.42
N ARG A 97 5.36 4.61 -14.05
CA ARG A 97 5.01 4.23 -15.43
C ARG A 97 3.58 3.72 -15.58
N SER A 98 3.03 3.16 -14.52
CA SER A 98 1.65 2.69 -14.46
C SER A 98 0.65 3.80 -14.08
N GLU A 99 1.10 5.06 -14.07
CA GLU A 99 0.29 6.24 -13.78
C GLU A 99 -0.28 6.25 -12.36
N PHE A 100 0.47 5.73 -11.39
CA PHE A 100 0.19 5.86 -9.96
C PHE A 100 0.96 7.03 -9.36
N LYS A 101 0.28 7.78 -8.49
CA LYS A 101 0.83 8.93 -7.76
C LYS A 101 0.97 8.59 -6.28
N GLN A 102 2.14 8.89 -5.71
CA GLN A 102 2.37 8.80 -4.28
C GLN A 102 1.80 10.04 -3.58
N MET A 103 0.91 9.85 -2.60
CA MET A 103 0.09 10.90 -1.99
C MET A 103 0.62 11.41 -0.65
N VAL A 104 1.51 10.68 0.00
CA VAL A 104 2.06 11.08 1.31
C VAL A 104 3.21 12.05 1.10
N SER A 105 3.09 13.27 1.62
CA SER A 105 4.07 14.36 1.43
C SER A 105 4.78 14.78 2.72
N ARG A 106 4.43 14.19 3.87
CA ARG A 106 5.04 14.46 5.18
C ARG A 106 5.69 13.20 5.73
N ALA A 107 6.77 13.38 6.50
CA ALA A 107 7.43 12.26 7.18
C ALA A 107 6.43 11.43 7.99
N THR A 108 6.53 10.11 7.88
CA THR A 108 5.70 9.14 8.58
C THR A 108 6.47 8.40 9.68
N HIS A 109 7.79 8.51 9.66
CA HIS A 109 8.70 7.92 10.63
C HIS A 109 9.44 9.00 11.42
N LEU A 110 9.80 8.71 12.68
CA LEU A 110 10.49 9.66 13.58
C LEU A 110 11.84 10.14 13.07
N ASP A 111 12.51 9.39 12.20
CA ASP A 111 13.78 9.80 11.58
C ASP A 111 13.63 10.83 10.44
N GLY A 112 12.40 11.24 10.13
CA GLY A 112 12.10 12.25 9.10
C GLY A 112 11.84 11.67 7.71
N HIS A 113 11.79 10.36 7.54
CA HIS A 113 11.51 9.71 6.26
C HIS A 113 10.04 9.43 6.03
N ILE A 114 9.64 9.39 4.75
CA ILE A 114 8.33 8.92 4.32
C ILE A 114 8.46 7.44 3.97
N LEU A 115 8.24 6.56 4.95
CA LEU A 115 8.33 5.11 4.79
C LEU A 115 6.98 4.46 4.48
N ASP A 116 5.90 5.08 4.93
CA ASP A 116 4.53 4.65 4.69
C ASP A 116 3.99 5.40 3.48
N HIS A 117 3.71 4.67 2.41
CA HIS A 117 3.31 5.22 1.13
C HIS A 117 1.85 4.93 0.83
N ILE A 118 1.23 5.81 0.06
CA ILE A 118 -0.12 5.63 -0.49
C ILE A 118 -0.06 5.99 -1.97
N TYR A 119 -0.22 4.98 -2.81
CA TYR A 119 -0.28 5.16 -4.25
C TYR A 119 -1.72 5.03 -4.73
N VAL A 120 -2.13 6.01 -5.51
CA VAL A 120 -3.44 6.06 -6.15
C VAL A 120 -3.27 6.27 -7.64
N GLN A 121 -4.25 5.86 -8.43
CA GLN A 121 -4.26 6.20 -9.86
C GLN A 121 -4.28 7.72 -10.04
N GLU A 122 -3.38 8.26 -10.84
CA GLU A 122 -3.20 9.72 -10.99
C GLU A 122 -4.50 10.43 -11.38
N ALA A 123 -5.30 9.83 -12.25
CA ALA A 123 -6.60 10.35 -12.66
C ALA A 123 -7.62 10.51 -11.50
N ARG A 124 -7.40 9.82 -10.37
CA ARG A 124 -8.27 9.84 -9.18
C ARG A 124 -7.66 10.57 -8.00
N SER A 125 -6.47 11.14 -8.14
CA SER A 125 -5.72 11.74 -7.02
C SER A 125 -6.45 12.93 -6.37
N ASN A 126 -7.26 13.66 -7.10
CA ASN A 126 -8.08 14.76 -6.61
C ASN A 126 -9.24 14.32 -5.69
N LEU A 127 -9.58 13.04 -5.67
CA LEU A 127 -10.63 12.47 -4.80
C LEU A 127 -10.10 12.03 -3.43
N ILE A 128 -8.79 12.10 -3.23
CA ILE A 128 -8.10 11.56 -2.06
C ILE A 128 -7.72 12.67 -1.10
N GLU A 129 -8.08 12.47 0.16
CA GLU A 129 -7.64 13.32 1.28
C GLU A 129 -6.83 12.47 2.26
N ILE A 130 -5.66 12.98 2.69
CA ILE A 130 -4.76 12.31 3.62
C ILE A 130 -4.61 13.14 4.89
N LYS A 131 -4.80 12.50 6.05
CA LYS A 131 -4.53 13.10 7.36
C LYS A 131 -3.52 12.26 8.11
N HIS A 132 -2.55 12.94 8.74
CA HIS A 132 -1.58 12.33 9.64
C HIS A 132 -2.07 12.39 11.08
N HIS A 133 -1.87 11.30 11.82
CA HIS A 133 -2.11 11.21 13.24
C HIS A 133 -0.84 10.78 13.95
N HIS A 134 -0.31 11.65 14.80
CA HIS A 134 0.81 11.29 15.65
C HIS A 134 0.37 10.27 16.72
N VAL A 135 1.15 9.19 16.86
CA VAL A 135 0.93 8.16 17.87
C VAL A 135 2.12 8.06 18.81
N TYR A 136 1.87 8.08 20.11
CA TYR A 136 2.94 8.15 21.13
C TYR A 136 3.67 6.84 21.37
N TYR A 137 3.12 5.72 20.93
CA TYR A 137 3.61 4.37 21.19
C TYR A 137 4.26 3.73 19.96
N SER A 138 4.44 4.46 18.89
CA SER A 138 5.05 3.99 17.65
C SER A 138 6.03 5.01 17.11
N ASP A 139 7.05 4.56 16.39
CA ASP A 139 7.95 5.40 15.60
C ASP A 139 7.37 5.78 14.23
N HIS A 140 6.19 5.23 13.88
CA HIS A 140 5.40 5.61 12.71
C HIS A 140 4.15 6.40 13.09
N ASP A 141 3.77 7.37 12.26
CA ASP A 141 2.47 8.04 12.35
C ASP A 141 1.35 7.14 11.80
N GLY A 142 0.14 7.35 12.32
CA GLY A 142 -1.08 6.84 11.69
C GLY A 142 -1.46 7.71 10.49
N ILE A 143 -1.96 7.10 9.44
CA ILE A 143 -2.44 7.81 8.24
C ILE A 143 -3.89 7.44 7.97
N LEU A 144 -4.75 8.44 7.87
CA LEU A 144 -6.14 8.30 7.46
C LEU A 144 -6.26 8.72 6.00
N VAL A 145 -6.79 7.81 5.18
CA VAL A 145 -7.10 8.05 3.78
C VAL A 145 -8.60 8.12 3.60
N SER A 146 -9.09 9.24 3.08
CA SER A 146 -10.50 9.42 2.73
C SER A 146 -10.65 9.54 1.23
N VAL A 147 -11.56 8.78 0.66
CA VAL A 147 -11.89 8.79 -0.76
C VAL A 147 -13.27 9.40 -0.95
N LYS A 148 -13.36 10.50 -1.69
CA LYS A 148 -14.65 11.10 -2.07
C LYS A 148 -15.33 10.19 -3.09
N LYS A 149 -16.63 9.94 -2.90
CA LYS A 149 -17.43 9.32 -3.95
C LYS A 149 -17.54 10.29 -5.12
N GLU A 150 -17.34 9.77 -6.32
CA GLU A 150 -17.74 10.50 -7.52
C GLU A 150 -19.26 10.61 -7.52
N ASP A 151 -19.77 11.84 -7.61
CA ASP A 151 -21.18 12.04 -7.87
C ASP A 151 -21.43 11.57 -9.31
N ILE A 152 -22.10 10.44 -9.44
CA ILE A 152 -22.59 9.97 -10.73
C ILE A 152 -23.78 10.85 -11.08
N LEU A 153 -23.52 11.81 -11.93
CA LEU A 153 -24.59 12.60 -12.57
C LEU A 153 -25.31 11.75 -13.63
#